data_850e08f4244bbdc0f70bb236b283cf34
#
_entry.id   850e08f4244bbdc0f70bb236b283cf34
#
_cell.length_a   1.000
_cell.length_b   1.000
_cell.length_c   1.000
_cell.angle_alpha   90.00
_cell.angle_beta   90.00
_cell.angle_gamma   90.00
#
_symmetry.space_group_name_H-M   'P 1'
#
loop_
_entity.id
_entity.type
_entity.pdbx_description
1 polymer ?
#
loop_
_entity_poly.entity_id
_entity_poly.type
_entity_poly.pdbx_seq_one_letter_code
_entity_poly.pdbx_strand_id
1 'polypeptide(L)'
;NPAGVYASQIREMNAEAEKHPDVKFAMMFNQRTNPLYQKVKEILDAGTIGELRRVTWIITSWWRTQKYYDSSAWRATWAGEGGGVLVNQAPHQLDLLQWLCGMPSLMEAHLKYGSHRDITVEDDVTAYFEYPNGATGTFITCTHDALGTDRLEIHGDNGKIIITDSKCVTVKKMDKPEDVWNHELDFRQMLALVKGQTQQKLYTEETFECPENWDQQHIDVLINFTNAIAKGEELIAPGAEGIKAVEIANAMFLSDWLGHAVTIPVDDELFYEKLQEKVQEEKNRK
;
A
#
# COMPACT_ATOMS: atom_id res chain seq x y z
N ASN A 1 14.58 -4.02 -1.99
CA ASN A 1 13.28 -3.43 -1.83
C ASN A 1 13.00 -3.18 -0.36
N PRO A 2 12.73 -1.96 0.08
CA PRO A 2 12.37 -0.76 -0.67
C PRO A 2 13.53 -0.13 -1.47
N ALA A 3 13.23 0.92 -2.24
CA ALA A 3 14.24 1.62 -3.03
C ALA A 3 15.28 2.36 -2.17
N GLY A 4 14.91 2.72 -0.97
CA GLY A 4 15.73 3.39 0.04
C GLY A 4 14.96 3.48 1.36
N VAL A 5 15.58 4.04 2.39
CA VAL A 5 14.95 4.24 3.70
C VAL A 5 14.15 5.54 3.74
N TYR A 6 14.64 6.59 3.09
CA TYR A 6 13.98 7.89 3.06
C TYR A 6 13.99 8.53 1.66
N ALA A 7 12.99 9.35 1.40
CA ALA A 7 12.66 9.83 0.06
C ALA A 7 13.80 10.61 -0.60
N SER A 8 14.60 11.42 0.12
CA SER A 8 15.69 12.18 -0.48
C SER A 8 16.78 11.31 -1.12
N GLN A 9 17.09 10.13 -0.53
CA GLN A 9 18.02 9.16 -1.17
C GLN A 9 17.51 8.74 -2.55
N ILE A 10 16.21 8.52 -2.66
CA ILE A 10 15.61 8.05 -3.91
C ILE A 10 15.50 9.18 -4.91
N ARG A 11 15.26 10.43 -4.46
CA ARG A 11 15.30 11.61 -5.34
C ARG A 11 16.68 11.79 -5.98
N GLU A 12 17.76 11.63 -5.20
CA GLU A 12 19.13 11.67 -5.73
C GLU A 12 19.37 10.55 -6.75
N MET A 13 18.94 9.33 -6.45
CA MET A 13 19.06 8.19 -7.36
C MET A 13 18.25 8.42 -8.64
N ASN A 14 17.02 8.94 -8.54
CA ASN A 14 16.17 9.25 -9.69
C ASN A 14 16.80 10.36 -10.54
N ALA A 15 17.31 11.43 -9.91
CA ALA A 15 17.99 12.53 -10.60
C ALA A 15 19.26 12.06 -11.32
N GLU A 16 19.97 11.05 -10.79
CA GLU A 16 21.09 10.45 -11.48
C GLU A 16 20.62 9.59 -12.66
N ALA A 17 19.57 8.77 -12.47
CA ALA A 17 19.01 7.93 -13.54
C ALA A 17 18.48 8.76 -14.72
N GLU A 18 17.91 9.96 -14.47
CA GLU A 18 17.43 10.88 -15.50
C GLU A 18 18.54 11.38 -16.44
N LYS A 19 19.80 11.41 -15.97
CA LYS A 19 20.97 11.79 -16.80
C LYS A 19 21.37 10.68 -17.78
N HIS A 20 20.83 9.47 -17.60
CA HIS A 20 21.16 8.27 -18.36
C HIS A 20 19.89 7.64 -18.97
N PRO A 21 19.16 8.33 -19.85
CA PRO A 21 17.87 7.86 -20.38
C PRO A 21 17.97 6.61 -21.26
N ASP A 22 19.17 6.26 -21.69
CA ASP A 22 19.51 5.04 -22.43
C ASP A 22 19.63 3.81 -21.50
N VAL A 23 19.76 4.00 -20.20
CA VAL A 23 19.84 2.93 -19.20
C VAL A 23 18.46 2.62 -18.65
N LYS A 24 18.07 1.34 -18.69
CA LYS A 24 16.81 0.92 -18.06
C LYS A 24 16.99 0.81 -16.55
N PHE A 25 16.12 1.49 -15.80
CA PHE A 25 16.08 1.48 -14.35
C PHE A 25 14.71 1.00 -13.87
N ALA A 26 14.67 -0.10 -13.10
CA ALA A 26 13.44 -0.71 -12.63
C ALA A 26 13.53 -1.14 -11.17
N MET A 27 12.37 -1.24 -10.52
CA MET A 27 12.20 -1.82 -9.19
C MET A 27 11.75 -3.27 -9.28
N MET A 28 12.14 -4.08 -8.30
CA MET A 28 11.63 -5.45 -8.15
C MET A 28 10.29 -5.42 -7.38
N PHE A 29 9.27 -4.78 -7.96
CA PHE A 29 7.89 -4.77 -7.45
C PHE A 29 7.13 -5.96 -8.04
N ASN A 30 7.51 -7.17 -7.61
CA ASN A 30 6.98 -8.41 -8.14
C ASN A 30 5.45 -8.54 -8.02
N GLN A 31 4.82 -7.93 -7.03
CA GLN A 31 3.37 -7.94 -6.88
C GLN A 31 2.64 -7.25 -8.06
N ARG A 32 3.29 -6.35 -8.80
CA ARG A 32 2.73 -5.75 -10.01
C ARG A 32 2.60 -6.74 -11.18
N THR A 33 3.31 -7.89 -11.13
CA THR A 33 3.16 -8.99 -12.08
C THR A 33 2.21 -10.10 -11.58
N ASN A 34 1.69 -9.98 -10.36
CA ASN A 34 0.68 -10.90 -9.85
C ASN A 34 -0.62 -10.77 -10.67
N PRO A 35 -1.11 -11.84 -11.30
CA PRO A 35 -2.31 -11.82 -12.13
C PRO A 35 -3.54 -11.25 -11.42
N LEU A 36 -3.65 -11.47 -10.10
CA LEU A 36 -4.73 -10.92 -9.29
C LEU A 36 -4.71 -9.38 -9.31
N TYR A 37 -3.56 -8.79 -8.98
CA TYR A 37 -3.45 -7.32 -8.91
C TYR A 37 -3.44 -6.68 -10.30
N GLN A 38 -2.94 -7.36 -11.33
CA GLN A 38 -3.08 -6.92 -12.71
C GLN A 38 -4.55 -6.86 -13.12
N LYS A 39 -5.33 -7.90 -12.79
CA LYS A 39 -6.77 -7.90 -13.08
C LYS A 39 -7.53 -6.83 -12.31
N VAL A 40 -7.18 -6.61 -11.05
CA VAL A 40 -7.74 -5.50 -10.25
C VAL A 40 -7.40 -4.14 -10.88
N LYS A 41 -6.15 -3.95 -11.32
CA LYS A 41 -5.71 -2.72 -12.00
C LYS A 41 -6.51 -2.48 -13.30
N GLU A 42 -6.70 -3.51 -14.14
CA GLU A 42 -7.53 -3.41 -15.34
C GLU A 42 -8.97 -2.97 -15.01
N ILE A 43 -9.58 -3.53 -13.96
CA ILE A 43 -10.94 -3.19 -13.52
C ILE A 43 -11.02 -1.73 -13.05
N LEU A 44 -9.99 -1.25 -12.33
CA LEU A 44 -9.89 0.13 -11.86
C LEU A 44 -9.67 1.09 -13.02
N ASP A 45 -8.74 0.79 -13.93
CA ASP A 45 -8.43 1.62 -15.10
C ASP A 45 -9.60 1.71 -16.10
N ALA A 46 -10.43 0.66 -16.16
CA ALA A 46 -11.68 0.68 -16.91
C ALA A 46 -12.80 1.53 -16.26
N GLY A 47 -12.55 2.12 -15.07
CA GLY A 47 -13.54 2.92 -14.35
C GLY A 47 -14.73 2.12 -13.82
N THR A 48 -14.59 0.80 -13.66
CA THR A 48 -15.72 -0.09 -13.32
C THR A 48 -16.41 0.28 -12.02
N ILE A 49 -15.67 0.73 -11.02
CA ILE A 49 -16.21 1.13 -9.71
C ILE A 49 -16.40 2.65 -9.57
N GLY A 50 -16.15 3.42 -10.66
CA GLY A 50 -16.26 4.87 -10.68
C GLY A 50 -15.14 5.58 -9.92
N GLU A 51 -15.46 6.78 -9.40
CA GLU A 51 -14.50 7.60 -8.68
C GLU A 51 -14.21 7.04 -7.28
N LEU A 52 -12.93 6.99 -6.89
CA LEU A 52 -12.50 6.50 -5.58
C LEU A 52 -13.15 7.31 -4.45
N ARG A 53 -13.71 6.62 -3.47
CA ARG A 53 -14.34 7.16 -2.25
C ARG A 53 -13.62 6.72 -0.99
N ARG A 54 -13.20 5.45 -0.92
CA ARG A 54 -12.53 4.91 0.27
C ARG A 54 -11.66 3.71 -0.05
N VAL A 55 -10.52 3.63 0.64
CA VAL A 55 -9.66 2.44 0.68
C VAL A 55 -9.54 1.96 2.12
N THR A 56 -9.68 0.65 2.34
CA THR A 56 -9.41 0.05 3.65
C THR A 56 -8.54 -1.17 3.45
N TRP A 57 -7.34 -1.17 4.00
CA TRP A 57 -6.46 -2.32 3.96
C TRP A 57 -6.04 -2.73 5.35
N ILE A 58 -6.41 -3.93 5.73
CA ILE A 58 -5.93 -4.60 6.95
C ILE A 58 -5.04 -5.74 6.48
N ILE A 59 -3.75 -5.68 6.81
CA ILE A 59 -2.81 -6.74 6.50
C ILE A 59 -1.91 -7.00 7.71
N THR A 60 -2.32 -7.95 8.55
CA THR A 60 -1.63 -8.33 9.79
C THR A 60 -1.02 -9.73 9.72
N SER A 61 -1.04 -10.37 8.54
CA SER A 61 -0.53 -11.72 8.30
C SER A 61 1.01 -11.84 8.32
N TRP A 62 1.72 -10.80 8.74
CA TRP A 62 3.19 -10.75 8.81
C TRP A 62 3.77 -11.27 10.12
N TRP A 63 3.13 -12.20 10.79
CA TRP A 63 3.62 -12.70 12.08
C TRP A 63 5.11 -13.04 12.06
N ARG A 64 5.86 -12.42 12.97
CA ARG A 64 7.30 -12.63 13.17
C ARG A 64 7.58 -12.94 14.62
N THR A 65 8.42 -13.96 14.85
CA THR A 65 8.87 -14.35 16.20
C THR A 65 10.05 -13.48 16.64
N GLN A 66 10.36 -13.47 17.94
CA GLN A 66 11.58 -12.81 18.45
C GLN A 66 12.84 -13.39 17.78
N LYS A 67 12.90 -14.72 17.58
CA LYS A 67 14.03 -15.38 16.90
C LYS A 67 14.26 -14.91 15.46
N TYR A 68 13.20 -14.49 14.77
CA TYR A 68 13.35 -13.87 13.46
C TYR A 68 14.10 -12.55 13.54
N TYR A 69 13.78 -11.72 14.52
CA TYR A 69 14.48 -10.45 14.74
C TYR A 69 15.91 -10.65 15.25
N ASP A 70 16.15 -11.64 16.10
CA ASP A 70 17.48 -11.98 16.63
C ASP A 70 18.41 -12.60 15.58
N SER A 71 17.91 -12.94 14.38
CA SER A 71 18.69 -13.62 13.33
C SER A 71 19.79 -12.76 12.72
N SER A 72 19.73 -11.43 12.89
CA SER A 72 20.71 -10.50 12.33
C SER A 72 20.74 -9.18 13.13
N ALA A 73 21.92 -8.67 13.41
CA ALA A 73 22.12 -7.47 14.22
C ALA A 73 21.59 -6.16 13.58
N TRP A 74 21.38 -6.14 12.26
CA TRP A 74 20.84 -4.99 11.54
C TRP A 74 19.31 -4.97 11.49
N ARG A 75 18.69 -6.15 11.69
CA ARG A 75 17.25 -6.32 11.56
C ARG A 75 16.49 -5.58 12.67
N ALA A 76 15.36 -4.98 12.32
CA ALA A 76 14.52 -4.24 13.24
C ALA A 76 15.27 -3.17 14.07
N THR A 77 16.19 -2.47 13.40
CA THR A 77 16.93 -1.35 13.98
C THR A 77 16.83 -0.11 13.10
N TRP A 78 16.80 1.07 13.71
CA TRP A 78 16.81 2.34 12.98
C TRP A 78 18.09 2.54 12.18
N ALA A 79 19.23 2.18 12.77
CA ALA A 79 20.53 2.33 12.13
C ALA A 79 20.78 1.34 11.01
N GLY A 80 20.24 0.13 11.09
CA GLY A 80 20.50 -0.96 10.14
C GLY A 80 19.45 -1.06 9.04
N GLU A 81 18.18 -1.08 9.41
CA GLU A 81 17.04 -1.31 8.49
C GLU A 81 16.25 -0.04 8.22
N GLY A 82 16.28 0.93 9.12
CA GLY A 82 15.58 2.21 9.00
C GLY A 82 14.11 2.15 9.37
N GLY A 83 13.65 1.06 9.96
CA GLY A 83 12.28 0.84 10.39
C GLY A 83 11.98 -0.64 10.59
N GLY A 84 10.73 -0.97 10.84
CA GLY A 84 10.24 -2.32 11.08
C GLY A 84 9.27 -2.81 9.99
N VAL A 85 8.00 -2.99 10.33
CA VAL A 85 7.01 -3.55 9.42
C VAL A 85 6.83 -2.73 8.14
N LEU A 86 6.89 -1.41 8.21
CA LEU A 86 6.72 -0.52 7.06
C LEU A 86 7.86 -0.62 6.05
N VAL A 87 9.08 -0.94 6.52
CA VAL A 87 10.28 -0.98 5.68
C VAL A 87 10.62 -2.41 5.23
N ASN A 88 10.28 -3.42 6.01
CA ASN A 88 10.63 -4.80 5.72
C ASN A 88 9.47 -5.62 5.12
N GLN A 89 8.32 -5.67 5.80
CA GLN A 89 7.20 -6.53 5.37
C GLN A 89 6.26 -5.83 4.39
N ALA A 90 5.93 -4.56 4.63
CA ALA A 90 4.88 -3.83 3.91
C ALA A 90 5.30 -3.04 2.65
N PRO A 91 6.56 -2.94 2.20
CA PRO A 91 6.90 -2.13 1.02
C PRO A 91 6.13 -2.51 -0.24
N HIS A 92 5.86 -3.80 -0.45
CA HIS A 92 5.08 -4.27 -1.60
C HIS A 92 3.61 -3.82 -1.52
N GLN A 93 3.03 -3.80 -0.32
CA GLN A 93 1.65 -3.35 -0.11
C GLN A 93 1.54 -1.84 -0.25
N LEU A 94 2.52 -1.08 0.23
CA LEU A 94 2.55 0.36 0.03
C LEU A 94 2.74 0.72 -1.46
N ASP A 95 3.52 -0.08 -2.19
CA ASP A 95 3.59 0.05 -3.64
C ASP A 95 2.27 -0.27 -4.32
N LEU A 96 1.62 -1.38 -3.98
CA LEU A 96 0.31 -1.73 -4.53
C LEU A 96 -0.75 -0.69 -4.18
N LEU A 97 -0.73 -0.14 -2.96
CA LEU A 97 -1.67 0.89 -2.54
C LEU A 97 -1.66 2.09 -3.49
N GLN A 98 -0.47 2.62 -3.77
CA GLN A 98 -0.32 3.76 -4.68
C GLN A 98 -0.51 3.37 -6.15
N TRP A 99 -0.12 2.16 -6.54
CA TRP A 99 -0.27 1.70 -7.93
C TRP A 99 -1.74 1.47 -8.32
N LEU A 100 -2.55 0.99 -7.38
CA LEU A 100 -3.98 0.75 -7.59
C LEU A 100 -4.83 2.00 -7.36
N CYS A 101 -4.54 2.78 -6.33
CA CYS A 101 -5.42 3.83 -5.83
C CYS A 101 -4.84 5.25 -5.97
N GLY A 102 -3.59 5.40 -6.41
CA GLY A 102 -2.88 6.68 -6.46
C GLY A 102 -2.24 7.09 -5.14
N MET A 103 -1.54 8.21 -5.15
CA MET A 103 -0.86 8.75 -3.98
C MET A 103 -1.84 9.50 -3.08
N PRO A 104 -1.85 9.23 -1.76
CA PRO A 104 -2.53 10.10 -0.81
C PRO A 104 -1.84 11.46 -0.71
N SER A 105 -2.57 12.46 -0.27
CA SER A 105 -2.06 13.83 -0.08
C SER A 105 -1.87 14.22 1.39
N LEU A 106 -2.51 13.47 2.31
CA LEU A 106 -2.42 13.68 3.76
C LEU A 106 -2.33 12.32 4.46
N MET A 107 -1.57 12.26 5.53
CA MET A 107 -1.35 11.07 6.36
C MET A 107 -1.41 11.41 7.83
N GLU A 108 -2.19 10.62 8.59
CA GLU A 108 -2.17 10.59 10.06
C GLU A 108 -1.98 9.15 10.52
N ALA A 109 -0.97 8.88 11.34
CA ALA A 109 -0.64 7.53 11.75
C ALA A 109 -0.28 7.44 13.23
N HIS A 110 -0.53 6.26 13.79
CA HIS A 110 -0.18 5.87 15.15
C HIS A 110 0.62 4.58 15.11
N LEU A 111 1.85 4.63 15.57
CA LEU A 111 2.79 3.52 15.54
C LEU A 111 3.10 3.04 16.95
N LYS A 112 3.32 1.74 17.10
CA LYS A 112 3.84 1.14 18.33
C LYS A 112 5.21 0.53 18.04
N TYR A 113 6.15 0.82 18.92
CA TYR A 113 7.55 0.46 18.78
C TYR A 113 7.93 -0.59 19.82
N GLY A 114 8.32 -1.78 19.38
CA GLY A 114 8.69 -2.87 20.25
C GLY A 114 7.64 -3.25 21.29
N SER A 115 6.35 -3.11 20.96
CA SER A 115 5.26 -3.34 21.91
C SER A 115 5.07 -4.81 22.24
N HIS A 116 5.40 -5.68 21.29
CA HIS A 116 5.20 -7.11 21.37
C HIS A 116 6.47 -7.92 21.09
N ARG A 117 7.58 -7.24 20.79
CA ARG A 117 8.90 -7.80 20.55
C ARG A 117 9.97 -6.91 21.17
N ASP A 118 11.10 -7.50 21.51
CA ASP A 118 12.28 -6.75 21.98
C ASP A 118 13.03 -6.18 20.76
N ILE A 119 12.49 -5.10 20.20
CA ILE A 119 13.00 -4.36 19.04
C ILE A 119 12.82 -2.85 19.28
N THR A 120 13.50 -2.02 18.50
CA THR A 120 13.44 -0.55 18.64
C THR A 120 12.52 0.14 17.64
N VAL A 121 12.15 -0.57 16.59
CA VAL A 121 11.32 -0.08 15.48
C VAL A 121 9.85 -0.46 15.65
N GLU A 122 9.01 -0.02 14.73
CA GLU A 122 7.57 -0.27 14.79
C GLU A 122 7.22 -1.72 14.46
N ASP A 123 6.32 -2.30 15.25
CA ASP A 123 5.75 -3.64 15.09
C ASP A 123 4.21 -3.62 14.93
N ASP A 124 3.60 -2.43 15.06
CA ASP A 124 2.17 -2.21 14.87
C ASP A 124 1.92 -0.80 14.31
N VAL A 125 1.09 -0.69 13.30
CA VAL A 125 0.77 0.54 12.56
C VAL A 125 -0.71 0.64 12.29
N THR A 126 -1.30 1.78 12.64
CA THR A 126 -2.64 2.18 12.22
C THR A 126 -2.55 3.56 11.59
N ALA A 127 -2.91 3.68 10.31
CA ALA A 127 -2.84 4.91 9.55
C ALA A 127 -4.20 5.28 8.94
N TYR A 128 -4.51 6.57 8.97
CA TYR A 128 -5.56 7.22 8.20
C TYR A 128 -4.90 8.10 7.14
N PHE A 129 -5.52 8.20 5.96
CA PHE A 129 -5.01 9.06 4.88
C PHE A 129 -6.14 9.60 4.00
N GLU A 130 -5.84 10.72 3.34
CA GLU A 130 -6.75 11.37 2.40
C GLU A 130 -6.11 11.51 1.03
N TYR A 131 -6.95 11.41 0.00
CA TYR A 131 -6.58 11.65 -1.39
C TYR A 131 -6.97 13.06 -1.84
N PRO A 132 -6.35 13.59 -2.91
CA PRO A 132 -6.66 14.94 -3.43
C PRO A 132 -8.13 15.15 -3.81
N ASN A 133 -8.86 14.09 -4.16
CA ASN A 133 -10.29 14.16 -4.50
C ASN A 133 -11.22 14.06 -3.28
N GLY A 134 -10.66 14.03 -2.05
CA GLY A 134 -11.41 13.90 -0.82
C GLY A 134 -11.76 12.45 -0.42
N ALA A 135 -11.34 11.45 -1.20
CA ALA A 135 -11.44 10.06 -0.77
C ALA A 135 -10.57 9.82 0.46
N THR A 136 -10.98 8.88 1.30
CA THR A 136 -10.27 8.56 2.55
C THR A 136 -9.75 7.14 2.55
N GLY A 137 -8.77 6.84 3.39
CA GLY A 137 -8.30 5.48 3.54
C GLY A 137 -7.78 5.16 4.94
N THR A 138 -7.66 3.86 5.19
CA THR A 138 -7.01 3.31 6.39
C THR A 138 -6.08 2.17 5.99
N PHE A 139 -4.92 2.12 6.63
CA PHE A 139 -3.96 1.03 6.50
C PHE A 139 -3.56 0.53 7.88
N ILE A 140 -3.76 -0.76 8.12
CA ILE A 140 -3.44 -1.40 9.40
C ILE A 140 -2.53 -2.58 9.12
N THR A 141 -1.36 -2.60 9.79
CA THR A 141 -0.41 -3.70 9.66
C THR A 141 0.35 -3.94 10.96
N CYS A 142 0.73 -5.18 11.21
CA CYS A 142 1.56 -5.52 12.36
C CYS A 142 2.34 -6.82 12.13
N THR A 143 3.27 -7.14 13.05
CA THR A 143 4.06 -8.37 13.02
C THR A 143 3.80 -9.31 14.20
N HIS A 144 2.82 -8.99 15.02
CA HIS A 144 2.52 -9.77 16.25
C HIS A 144 1.24 -10.60 16.16
N ASP A 145 0.40 -10.42 15.13
CA ASP A 145 -0.85 -11.18 14.95
C ASP A 145 -0.55 -12.54 14.30
N ALA A 146 -0.61 -13.60 15.13
CA ALA A 146 -0.34 -14.96 14.65
C ALA A 146 -1.51 -15.58 13.85
N LEU A 147 -2.72 -15.00 13.93
CA LEU A 147 -3.89 -15.46 13.18
C LEU A 147 -4.05 -14.71 11.86
N GLY A 148 -3.56 -13.50 11.81
CA GLY A 148 -3.45 -12.65 10.64
C GLY A 148 -4.77 -12.32 9.95
N THR A 149 -4.80 -11.21 9.27
CA THR A 149 -5.87 -10.81 8.35
C THR A 149 -5.21 -10.21 7.13
N ASP A 150 -5.68 -10.53 5.93
CA ASP A 150 -5.34 -9.80 4.71
C ASP A 150 -6.65 -9.49 3.97
N ARG A 151 -7.07 -8.22 4.06
CA ARG A 151 -8.29 -7.73 3.43
C ARG A 151 -8.11 -6.31 2.92
N LEU A 152 -8.21 -6.16 1.60
CA LEU A 152 -8.23 -4.86 0.92
C LEU A 152 -9.64 -4.61 0.37
N GLU A 153 -10.22 -3.46 0.69
CA GLU A 153 -11.45 -2.96 0.08
C GLU A 153 -11.18 -1.62 -0.63
N ILE A 154 -11.54 -1.56 -1.91
CA ILE A 154 -11.48 -0.33 -2.71
C ILE A 154 -12.92 0.02 -3.09
N HIS A 155 -13.43 1.12 -2.54
CA HIS A 155 -14.78 1.57 -2.73
C HIS A 155 -14.81 2.83 -3.61
N GLY A 156 -15.52 2.75 -4.70
CA GLY A 156 -15.84 3.86 -5.59
C GLY A 156 -17.33 4.21 -5.54
N ASP A 157 -17.71 5.29 -6.20
CA ASP A 157 -19.10 5.76 -6.25
C ASP A 157 -20.03 4.87 -7.11
N ASN A 158 -19.44 3.98 -7.92
CA ASN A 158 -20.19 3.03 -8.78
C ASN A 158 -19.91 1.55 -8.44
N GLY A 159 -19.24 1.26 -7.33
CA GLY A 159 -18.98 -0.12 -6.94
C GLY A 159 -17.87 -0.30 -5.93
N LYS A 160 -17.53 -1.57 -5.70
CA LYS A 160 -16.51 -1.95 -4.71
C LYS A 160 -15.73 -3.17 -5.19
N ILE A 161 -14.43 -3.17 -4.93
CA ILE A 161 -13.56 -4.34 -5.04
C ILE A 161 -13.18 -4.78 -3.64
N ILE A 162 -13.27 -6.08 -3.37
CA ILE A 162 -12.84 -6.70 -2.12
C ILE A 162 -11.83 -7.78 -2.45
N ILE A 163 -10.64 -7.69 -1.88
CA ILE A 163 -9.59 -8.71 -2.00
C ILE A 163 -9.42 -9.35 -0.63
N THR A 164 -9.45 -10.68 -0.57
CA THR A 164 -9.26 -11.42 0.67
C THR A 164 -8.11 -12.41 0.48
N ASP A 165 -7.22 -12.43 1.48
CA ASP A 165 -6.04 -13.31 1.56
C ASP A 165 -5.12 -13.25 0.32
N SER A 166 -5.13 -12.10 -0.39
CA SER A 166 -4.42 -11.92 -1.67
C SER A 166 -4.69 -13.04 -2.69
N LYS A 167 -5.87 -13.68 -2.62
CA LYS A 167 -6.26 -14.83 -3.44
C LYS A 167 -7.63 -14.70 -4.09
N CYS A 168 -8.60 -14.16 -3.37
CA CYS A 168 -9.98 -14.05 -3.82
C CYS A 168 -10.36 -12.59 -4.03
N VAL A 169 -10.92 -12.28 -5.19
CA VAL A 169 -11.41 -10.95 -5.55
C VAL A 169 -12.90 -10.99 -5.78
N THR A 170 -13.63 -10.16 -5.07
CA THR A 170 -15.07 -9.93 -5.31
C THR A 170 -15.26 -8.51 -5.83
N VAL A 171 -15.88 -8.39 -7.01
CA VAL A 171 -16.23 -7.12 -7.63
C VAL A 171 -17.73 -6.94 -7.54
N LYS A 172 -18.15 -5.85 -6.90
CA LYS A 172 -19.55 -5.41 -6.86
C LYS A 172 -19.69 -4.17 -7.72
N LYS A 173 -20.37 -4.28 -8.85
CA LYS A 173 -20.61 -3.18 -9.76
C LYS A 173 -22.06 -2.75 -9.65
N MET A 174 -22.29 -1.48 -9.38
CA MET A 174 -23.64 -0.90 -9.33
C MET A 174 -24.18 -0.72 -10.75
N ASP A 175 -25.49 -0.86 -10.91
CA ASP A 175 -26.17 -0.63 -12.20
C ASP A 175 -26.17 0.86 -12.58
N LYS A 176 -26.14 1.73 -11.58
CA LYS A 176 -26.01 3.18 -11.69
C LYS A 176 -25.12 3.69 -10.57
N PRO A 177 -24.43 4.84 -10.71
CA PRO A 177 -23.71 5.49 -9.62
C PRO A 177 -24.60 5.72 -8.37
N GLU A 178 -23.98 5.73 -7.20
CA GLU A 178 -24.69 5.87 -5.93
C GLU A 178 -25.52 7.15 -5.84
N ASP A 179 -24.99 8.27 -6.35
CA ASP A 179 -25.69 9.55 -6.37
C ASP A 179 -27.00 9.50 -7.17
N VAL A 180 -27.05 8.73 -8.25
CA VAL A 180 -28.29 8.51 -9.03
C VAL A 180 -29.31 7.75 -8.19
N TRP A 181 -28.89 6.64 -7.54
CA TRP A 181 -29.76 5.88 -6.67
C TRP A 181 -30.25 6.71 -5.47
N ASN A 182 -29.40 7.54 -4.89
CA ASN A 182 -29.74 8.44 -3.79
C ASN A 182 -30.87 9.42 -4.14
N HIS A 183 -30.97 9.86 -5.39
CA HIS A 183 -32.03 10.76 -5.86
C HIS A 183 -33.29 10.04 -6.35
N GLU A 184 -33.18 8.81 -6.84
CA GLU A 184 -34.30 8.04 -7.39
C GLU A 184 -35.11 7.27 -6.34
N LEU A 185 -34.47 6.82 -5.24
CA LEU A 185 -35.14 6.00 -4.24
C LEU A 185 -35.81 6.84 -3.16
N ASP A 186 -37.11 6.61 -2.94
CA ASP A 186 -37.77 7.14 -1.77
C ASP A 186 -37.42 6.37 -0.48
N PHE A 187 -37.82 6.89 0.67
CA PHE A 187 -37.54 6.29 1.98
C PHE A 187 -38.07 4.85 2.10
N ARG A 188 -39.24 4.55 1.55
CA ARG A 188 -39.85 3.21 1.64
C ARG A 188 -39.07 2.20 0.76
N GLN A 189 -38.70 2.61 -0.43
CA GLN A 189 -37.92 1.82 -1.36
C GLN A 189 -36.54 1.53 -0.78
N MET A 190 -35.86 2.54 -0.24
CA MET A 190 -34.57 2.40 0.46
C MET A 190 -34.69 1.42 1.63
N LEU A 191 -35.74 1.58 2.48
CA LEU A 191 -35.94 0.72 3.62
C LEU A 191 -36.21 -0.75 3.22
N ALA A 192 -36.95 -0.97 2.13
CA ALA A 192 -37.23 -2.30 1.59
C ALA A 192 -35.93 -2.99 1.10
N LEU A 193 -35.06 -2.23 0.44
CA LEU A 193 -33.73 -2.70 0.01
C LEU A 193 -32.87 -3.10 1.20
N VAL A 194 -32.71 -2.22 2.19
CA VAL A 194 -31.89 -2.47 3.38
C VAL A 194 -32.39 -3.67 4.20
N LYS A 195 -33.73 -3.86 4.26
CA LYS A 195 -34.33 -5.00 4.96
C LYS A 195 -34.44 -6.27 4.12
N GLY A 196 -33.96 -6.27 2.88
CA GLY A 196 -34.09 -7.41 1.98
C GLY A 196 -35.54 -7.78 1.65
N GLN A 197 -36.46 -6.81 1.67
CA GLN A 197 -37.91 -6.97 1.41
C GLN A 197 -38.28 -6.72 -0.06
N THR A 198 -37.29 -6.62 -0.94
CA THR A 198 -37.47 -6.45 -2.39
C THR A 198 -36.51 -7.38 -3.13
N GLN A 199 -36.90 -7.77 -4.34
CA GLN A 199 -36.03 -8.51 -5.25
C GLN A 199 -35.11 -7.57 -6.07
N GLN A 200 -35.33 -6.26 -5.98
CA GLN A 200 -34.46 -5.29 -6.64
C GLN A 200 -33.05 -5.40 -6.08
N LYS A 201 -32.07 -5.49 -6.95
CA LYS A 201 -30.64 -5.42 -6.63
C LYS A 201 -30.07 -4.12 -7.20
N LEU A 202 -29.21 -3.46 -6.44
CA LEU A 202 -28.52 -2.24 -6.87
C LEU A 202 -27.22 -2.55 -7.62
N TYR A 203 -26.73 -3.79 -7.55
CA TYR A 203 -25.44 -4.17 -8.10
C TYR A 203 -25.44 -5.63 -8.59
N THR A 204 -24.53 -5.91 -9.47
CA THR A 204 -24.09 -7.26 -9.81
C THR A 204 -22.84 -7.61 -9.00
N GLU A 205 -22.61 -8.89 -8.77
CA GLU A 205 -21.45 -9.40 -8.04
C GLU A 205 -20.77 -10.49 -8.85
N GLU A 206 -19.46 -10.36 -8.98
CA GLU A 206 -18.59 -11.36 -9.61
C GLU A 206 -17.44 -11.66 -8.65
N THR A 207 -17.13 -12.95 -8.50
CA THR A 207 -16.00 -13.40 -7.69
C THR A 207 -15.08 -14.27 -8.53
N PHE A 208 -13.78 -14.04 -8.42
CA PHE A 208 -12.77 -14.86 -9.07
C PHE A 208 -11.59 -15.09 -8.12
N GLU A 209 -10.90 -16.20 -8.33
CA GLU A 209 -9.70 -16.56 -7.59
C GLU A 209 -8.51 -16.59 -8.53
N CYS A 210 -7.37 -16.12 -8.05
CA CYS A 210 -6.09 -16.23 -8.73
C CYS A 210 -5.17 -17.11 -7.87
N PRO A 211 -4.62 -18.17 -8.42
CA PRO A 211 -3.68 -19.00 -7.70
C PRO A 211 -2.42 -18.22 -7.36
N GLU A 212 -1.89 -18.48 -6.18
CA GLU A 212 -0.63 -17.90 -5.74
C GLU A 212 0.51 -18.35 -6.66
N ASN A 213 1.33 -17.39 -7.09
CA ASN A 213 2.45 -17.63 -8.02
C ASN A 213 3.65 -16.75 -7.67
N TRP A 214 4.09 -16.82 -6.41
CA TRP A 214 5.11 -15.92 -5.87
C TRP A 214 6.43 -15.98 -6.63
N ASP A 215 6.94 -17.18 -6.93
CA ASP A 215 8.23 -17.33 -7.60
C ASP A 215 8.17 -16.82 -9.05
N GLN A 216 7.07 -17.08 -9.75
CA GLN A 216 6.88 -16.63 -11.12
C GLN A 216 6.84 -15.10 -11.23
N GLN A 217 6.29 -14.40 -10.24
CA GLN A 217 6.21 -12.94 -10.24
C GLN A 217 7.59 -12.27 -10.34
N HIS A 218 8.60 -12.81 -9.67
CA HIS A 218 9.98 -12.31 -9.77
C HIS A 218 10.56 -12.55 -11.16
N ILE A 219 10.31 -13.74 -11.74
CA ILE A 219 10.71 -14.08 -13.09
C ILE A 219 10.06 -13.14 -14.10
N ASP A 220 8.76 -12.86 -13.94
CA ASP A 220 8.01 -11.99 -14.85
C ASP A 220 8.53 -10.54 -14.84
N VAL A 221 8.94 -10.00 -13.68
CA VAL A 221 9.63 -8.70 -13.62
C VAL A 221 10.94 -8.72 -14.41
N LEU A 222 11.75 -9.80 -14.28
CA LEU A 222 13.00 -9.92 -15.01
C LEU A 222 12.77 -10.10 -16.51
N ILE A 223 11.74 -10.82 -16.92
CA ILE A 223 11.35 -10.97 -18.34
C ILE A 223 10.92 -9.59 -18.89
N ASN A 224 10.07 -8.85 -18.19
CA ASN A 224 9.67 -7.50 -18.61
C ASN A 224 10.88 -6.56 -18.71
N PHE A 225 11.79 -6.59 -17.72
CA PHE A 225 13.02 -5.78 -17.76
C PHE A 225 13.90 -6.13 -18.97
N THR A 226 14.08 -7.41 -19.25
CA THR A 226 14.84 -7.89 -20.41
C THR A 226 14.17 -7.45 -21.73
N ASN A 227 12.86 -7.57 -21.81
CA ASN A 227 12.10 -7.12 -22.99
C ASN A 227 12.15 -5.60 -23.15
N ALA A 228 12.13 -4.84 -22.06
CA ALA A 228 12.28 -3.39 -22.10
C ALA A 228 13.63 -2.96 -22.72
N ILE A 229 14.71 -3.73 -22.43
CA ILE A 229 16.03 -3.51 -23.04
C ILE A 229 16.03 -3.94 -24.51
N ALA A 230 15.55 -5.16 -24.79
CA ALA A 230 15.72 -5.80 -26.10
C ALA A 230 14.70 -5.33 -27.13
N LYS A 231 13.48 -4.96 -26.72
CA LYS A 231 12.32 -4.69 -27.58
C LYS A 231 11.69 -3.31 -27.37
N GLY A 232 12.14 -2.55 -26.34
CA GLY A 232 11.54 -1.26 -25.99
C GLY A 232 10.17 -1.39 -25.31
N GLU A 233 9.86 -2.53 -24.70
CA GLU A 233 8.65 -2.72 -23.90
C GLU A 233 8.62 -1.77 -22.70
N GLU A 234 7.43 -1.32 -22.28
CA GLU A 234 7.31 -0.49 -21.07
C GLU A 234 7.64 -1.29 -19.82
N LEU A 235 8.33 -0.64 -18.87
CA LEU A 235 8.63 -1.24 -17.58
C LEU A 235 7.36 -1.29 -16.73
N ILE A 236 7.02 -2.47 -16.21
CA ILE A 236 5.87 -2.63 -15.29
C ILE A 236 6.13 -1.95 -13.94
N ALA A 237 7.38 -1.83 -13.55
CA ALA A 237 7.84 -1.19 -12.33
C ALA A 237 9.01 -0.24 -12.62
N PRO A 238 8.77 0.94 -13.21
CA PRO A 238 9.82 1.93 -13.45
C PRO A 238 10.55 2.28 -12.16
N GLY A 239 11.87 2.40 -12.22
CA GLY A 239 12.71 2.68 -11.05
C GLY A 239 12.32 3.96 -10.33
N ALA A 240 11.98 5.00 -11.09
CA ALA A 240 11.54 6.29 -10.55
C ALA A 240 10.31 6.19 -9.63
N GLU A 241 9.47 5.17 -9.80
CA GLU A 241 8.29 4.98 -8.95
C GLU A 241 8.61 4.41 -7.57
N GLY A 242 9.84 3.91 -7.35
CA GLY A 242 10.28 3.39 -6.07
C GLY A 242 10.14 4.35 -4.89
N ILE A 243 10.15 5.66 -5.18
CA ILE A 243 9.96 6.72 -4.18
C ILE A 243 8.56 6.69 -3.55
N LYS A 244 7.52 6.36 -4.31
CA LYS A 244 6.12 6.52 -3.89
C LYS A 244 5.79 5.71 -2.64
N ALA A 245 6.18 4.44 -2.59
CA ALA A 245 5.98 3.58 -1.41
C ALA A 245 6.77 4.09 -0.19
N VAL A 246 7.97 4.62 -0.41
CA VAL A 246 8.80 5.18 0.66
C VAL A 246 8.23 6.49 1.18
N GLU A 247 7.70 7.36 0.34
CA GLU A 247 7.02 8.59 0.78
C GLU A 247 5.79 8.28 1.66
N ILE A 248 5.02 7.25 1.34
CA ILE A 248 3.90 6.82 2.18
C ILE A 248 4.39 6.33 3.54
N ALA A 249 5.44 5.49 3.57
CA ALA A 249 6.03 5.02 4.83
C ALA A 249 6.63 6.17 5.65
N ASN A 250 7.37 7.08 5.01
CA ASN A 250 7.96 8.25 5.66
C ASN A 250 6.89 9.17 6.24
N ALA A 251 5.75 9.34 5.56
CA ALA A 251 4.64 10.13 6.07
C ALA A 251 3.99 9.48 7.31
N MET A 252 3.86 8.14 7.36
CA MET A 252 3.38 7.44 8.54
C MET A 252 4.32 7.66 9.74
N PHE A 253 5.63 7.48 9.55
CA PHE A 253 6.62 7.74 10.60
C PHE A 253 6.58 9.20 11.06
N LEU A 254 6.64 10.14 10.13
CA LEU A 254 6.72 11.55 10.46
C LEU A 254 5.45 12.02 11.19
N SER A 255 4.27 11.58 10.77
CA SER A 255 3.01 11.88 11.44
C SER A 255 3.01 11.39 12.88
N ASP A 256 3.42 10.16 13.14
CA ASP A 256 3.51 9.61 14.49
C ASP A 256 4.54 10.36 15.36
N TRP A 257 5.74 10.63 14.83
CA TRP A 257 6.79 11.34 15.56
C TRP A 257 6.43 12.78 15.91
N LEU A 258 5.63 13.44 15.05
CA LEU A 258 5.17 14.81 15.28
C LEU A 258 3.84 14.89 16.06
N GLY A 259 3.08 13.78 16.11
CA GLY A 259 1.78 13.71 16.78
C GLY A 259 0.65 14.45 16.06
N HIS A 260 0.75 14.66 14.75
CA HIS A 260 -0.27 15.29 13.93
C HIS A 260 -0.19 14.82 12.46
N ALA A 261 -1.25 15.07 11.69
CA ALA A 261 -1.28 14.77 10.27
C ALA A 261 -0.21 15.56 9.48
N VAL A 262 0.37 14.91 8.47
CA VAL A 262 1.37 15.50 7.56
C VAL A 262 0.91 15.40 6.11
N THR A 263 1.37 16.31 5.26
CA THR A 263 1.14 16.25 3.81
C THR A 263 2.15 15.35 3.13
N ILE A 264 1.77 14.79 1.97
CA ILE A 264 2.66 14.04 1.09
C ILE A 264 2.86 14.87 -0.20
N PRO A 265 4.13 15.04 -0.65
CA PRO A 265 5.38 14.57 -0.07
C PRO A 265 5.72 15.24 1.28
N VAL A 266 6.43 14.52 2.14
CA VAL A 266 6.94 15.05 3.42
C VAL A 266 8.15 15.94 3.20
N ASP A 267 8.45 16.77 4.21
CA ASP A 267 9.71 17.50 4.27
C ASP A 267 10.88 16.53 4.48
N ASP A 268 11.74 16.40 3.46
CA ASP A 268 12.85 15.45 3.44
C ASP A 268 13.90 15.74 4.54
N GLU A 269 14.18 17.03 4.82
CA GLU A 269 15.17 17.44 5.83
C GLU A 269 14.66 17.13 7.22
N LEU A 270 13.40 17.49 7.51
CA LEU A 270 12.75 17.20 8.77
C LEU A 270 12.65 15.68 9.02
N PHE A 271 12.28 14.91 7.99
CA PHE A 271 12.24 13.45 8.12
C PHE A 271 13.61 12.88 8.47
N TYR A 272 14.66 13.32 7.75
CA TYR A 272 16.02 12.85 7.99
C TYR A 272 16.50 13.21 9.40
N GLU A 273 16.25 14.44 9.88
CA GLU A 273 16.56 14.87 11.25
C GLU A 273 15.91 13.94 12.28
N LYS A 274 14.61 13.70 12.16
CA LYS A 274 13.87 12.82 13.07
C LYS A 274 14.34 11.37 13.03
N LEU A 275 14.67 10.86 11.85
CA LEU A 275 15.28 9.52 11.74
C LEU A 275 16.64 9.45 12.46
N GLN A 276 17.48 10.49 12.34
CA GLN A 276 18.77 10.52 13.05
C GLN A 276 18.59 10.59 14.58
N GLU A 277 17.58 11.30 15.07
CA GLU A 277 17.19 11.28 16.48
C GLU A 277 16.90 9.83 16.94
N LYS A 278 16.10 9.07 16.18
CA LYS A 278 15.76 7.66 16.47
C LYS A 278 16.99 6.75 16.46
N VAL A 279 17.88 6.93 15.49
CA VAL A 279 19.17 6.21 15.44
C VAL A 279 20.03 6.50 16.66
N GLN A 280 20.05 7.75 17.15
CA GLN A 280 20.82 8.11 18.33
C GLN A 280 20.19 7.60 19.64
N GLU A 281 18.85 7.66 19.75
CA GLU A 281 18.11 7.06 20.87
C GLU A 281 18.39 5.55 20.98
N GLU A 282 18.41 4.84 19.85
CA GLU A 282 18.70 3.41 19.77
C GLU A 282 20.12 3.09 20.25
N LYS A 283 21.12 3.89 19.86
CA LYS A 283 22.51 3.72 20.32
C LYS A 283 22.65 3.90 21.82
N ASN A 284 21.86 4.79 22.41
CA ASN A 284 21.91 5.08 23.84
C ASN A 284 21.18 4.02 24.69
N ARG A 285 20.38 3.13 24.07
CA ARG A 285 19.70 1.99 24.76
C ARG A 285 20.59 0.75 24.87
N LYS A 286 21.64 0.65 24.06
CA LYS A 286 22.64 -0.44 24.07
C LYS A 286 23.78 -0.11 25.00
#